data_20853d17ba841ad29e02d4581c4f1110
#
_entry.id   20853d17ba841ad29e02d4581c4f1110
#
_cell.length_a   1.000
_cell.length_b   1.000
_cell.length_c   1.000
_cell.angle_alpha   90.00
_cell.angle_beta   90.00
_cell.angle_gamma   90.00
#
_symmetry.space_group_name_H-M   'P 1'
#
loop_
_entity.id
_entity.type
_entity.pdbx_description
1 polymer ?
#
loop_
_entity_poly.entity_id
_entity_poly.type
_entity_poly.pdbx_seq_one_letter_code
_entity_poly.pdbx_strand_id
1 'polypeptide(L)'
;MSDQAQALRQLVTSRSGFDPQSISKKSNARIITVSSGKGGVGKSNFTLNFALALKSFGSKVLIFDADIGMANIDVLMGVRPRYSLYHLLKGERDITEIIELGTGGLPFIAGGSGMADLFTLSEQDLNYFTSQIEQISEEMDFILFDTGAGLSKETLKFITAADECLVVTTPEPTSITDAYALIKVVHGLEKDVAFRLVINRVAGESEAKQVADKISLVAKQFLDMDIPTLGYLSDDAHVMQAVKKQIPFSAAFPGCPAARDIRSLAMKYMDVPQLKSKDTLSGIKGFMHKWLKRAK
;
A
#
# COMPACT_ATOMS: atom_id res chain seq x y z
N MET A 1 -11.44 -54.03 -26.73
CA MET A 1 -10.47 -53.51 -25.75
C MET A 1 -10.32 -51.97 -25.78
N SER A 2 -11.33 -51.21 -26.24
CA SER A 2 -11.23 -49.72 -26.32
C SER A 2 -12.07 -48.98 -25.27
N ASP A 3 -12.86 -49.68 -24.48
CA ASP A 3 -13.87 -49.06 -23.61
C ASP A 3 -13.31 -48.67 -22.22
N GLN A 4 -12.32 -49.35 -21.71
CA GLN A 4 -11.72 -49.07 -20.40
C GLN A 4 -10.84 -47.80 -20.40
N ALA A 5 -10.19 -47.48 -21.52
CA ALA A 5 -9.36 -46.31 -21.65
C ALA A 5 -10.19 -45.01 -21.78
N GLN A 6 -11.41 -45.13 -22.32
CA GLN A 6 -12.35 -44.01 -22.42
C GLN A 6 -13.03 -43.72 -21.06
N ALA A 7 -13.38 -44.78 -20.31
CA ALA A 7 -13.90 -44.63 -18.96
C ALA A 7 -12.86 -44.04 -17.96
N LEU A 8 -11.58 -44.41 -18.11
CA LEU A 8 -10.49 -43.82 -17.29
C LEU A 8 -10.26 -42.36 -17.63
N ARG A 9 -10.36 -41.95 -18.90
CA ARG A 9 -10.26 -40.53 -19.29
C ARG A 9 -11.43 -39.71 -18.76
N GLN A 10 -12.63 -40.25 -18.74
CA GLN A 10 -13.81 -39.58 -18.16
C GLN A 10 -13.72 -39.45 -16.62
N LEU A 11 -13.14 -40.43 -15.91
CA LEU A 11 -12.91 -40.38 -14.46
C LEU A 11 -11.79 -39.43 -14.06
N VAL A 12 -10.78 -39.22 -14.89
CA VAL A 12 -9.72 -38.22 -14.67
C VAL A 12 -10.23 -36.79 -14.93
N THR A 13 -11.09 -36.61 -15.94
CA THR A 13 -11.73 -35.30 -16.22
C THR A 13 -12.79 -34.91 -15.19
N SER A 14 -13.43 -35.84 -14.51
CA SER A 14 -14.45 -35.59 -13.49
C SER A 14 -13.88 -35.38 -12.06
N ARG A 15 -12.62 -35.76 -11.82
CA ARG A 15 -11.93 -35.56 -10.52
C ARG A 15 -10.98 -34.37 -10.50
N SER A 16 -10.57 -33.87 -11.64
CA SER A 16 -9.93 -32.56 -11.76
C SER A 16 -11.03 -31.56 -12.07
N GLY A 17 -11.58 -30.94 -11.04
CA GLY A 17 -12.32 -29.68 -11.15
C GLY A 17 -11.41 -28.55 -11.62
N PHE A 18 -10.57 -28.85 -12.61
CA PHE A 18 -9.78 -27.89 -13.35
C PHE A 18 -10.67 -27.42 -14.50
N ASP A 19 -11.40 -26.36 -14.25
CA ASP A 19 -12.03 -25.57 -15.31
C ASP A 19 -10.90 -24.86 -16.09
N PRO A 20 -10.60 -25.23 -17.34
CA PRO A 20 -9.59 -24.53 -18.14
C PRO A 20 -9.99 -23.09 -18.48
N GLN A 21 -11.20 -22.66 -18.10
CA GLN A 21 -11.67 -21.29 -18.23
C GLN A 21 -11.46 -20.44 -16.96
N SER A 22 -10.87 -20.99 -15.90
CA SER A 22 -10.23 -20.21 -14.85
C SER A 22 -8.85 -19.67 -15.26
N ILE A 23 -8.64 -19.47 -16.58
CA ILE A 23 -7.52 -18.65 -17.07
C ILE A 23 -7.75 -17.24 -16.53
N SER A 24 -7.08 -16.99 -15.41
CA SER A 24 -6.73 -15.70 -14.82
C SER A 24 -7.42 -14.51 -15.51
N LYS A 25 -8.49 -13.98 -14.90
CA LYS A 25 -8.68 -12.55 -14.92
C LYS A 25 -7.32 -11.97 -14.56
N LYS A 26 -6.64 -11.31 -15.50
CA LYS A 26 -5.47 -10.48 -15.20
C LYS A 26 -5.90 -9.57 -14.05
N SER A 27 -5.53 -9.92 -12.84
CA SER A 27 -5.80 -9.11 -11.66
C SER A 27 -4.87 -7.92 -11.79
N ASN A 28 -5.41 -6.76 -12.12
CA ASN A 28 -4.63 -5.54 -11.98
C ASN A 28 -4.27 -5.40 -10.50
N ALA A 29 -3.00 -5.14 -10.19
CA ALA A 29 -2.56 -4.89 -8.83
C ALA A 29 -3.46 -3.87 -8.14
N ARG A 30 -3.82 -4.11 -6.88
CA ARG A 30 -4.51 -3.12 -6.07
C ARG A 30 -3.53 -2.06 -5.61
N ILE A 31 -3.85 -0.81 -5.90
CA ILE A 31 -3.01 0.34 -5.57
C ILE A 31 -3.47 0.92 -4.23
N ILE A 32 -2.59 0.89 -3.25
CA ILE A 32 -2.87 1.32 -1.88
C ILE A 32 -1.89 2.43 -1.52
N THR A 33 -2.38 3.56 -1.07
CA THR A 33 -1.54 4.56 -0.40
C THR A 33 -1.59 4.35 1.11
N VAL A 34 -0.43 4.45 1.75
CA VAL A 34 -0.33 4.56 3.20
C VAL A 34 0.06 5.99 3.51
N SER A 35 -0.81 6.70 4.22
CA SER A 35 -0.66 8.14 4.44
C SER A 35 -0.95 8.50 5.89
N SER A 36 -0.52 9.69 6.31
CA SER A 36 -0.78 10.21 7.65
C SER A 36 -0.86 11.73 7.62
N GLY A 37 -1.69 12.30 8.47
CA GLY A 37 -1.78 13.77 8.61
C GLY A 37 -0.55 14.39 9.29
N LYS A 38 0.21 13.61 10.06
CA LYS A 38 1.35 14.06 10.86
C LYS A 38 2.57 13.15 10.66
N GLY A 39 3.76 13.75 10.68
CA GLY A 39 5.02 13.00 10.69
C GLY A 39 5.23 12.24 12.00
N GLY A 40 6.02 11.16 11.95
CA GLY A 40 6.42 10.41 13.14
C GLY A 40 5.38 9.45 13.73
N VAL A 41 4.19 9.29 13.12
CA VAL A 41 3.15 8.35 13.58
C VAL A 41 3.49 6.86 13.32
N GLY A 42 4.58 6.58 12.62
CA GLY A 42 5.03 5.22 12.31
C GLY A 42 4.54 4.69 10.97
N LYS A 43 4.12 5.56 10.04
CA LYS A 43 3.61 5.22 8.71
C LYS A 43 4.53 4.25 7.95
N SER A 44 5.80 4.60 7.71
CA SER A 44 6.75 3.77 6.94
C SER A 44 7.05 2.43 7.63
N ASN A 45 7.13 2.41 8.98
CA ASN A 45 7.22 1.15 9.73
C ASN A 45 5.98 0.27 9.53
N PHE A 46 4.79 0.86 9.53
CA PHE A 46 3.56 0.16 9.21
C PHE A 46 3.60 -0.37 7.79
N THR A 47 3.86 0.49 6.78
CA THR A 47 3.90 0.12 5.36
C THR A 47 4.81 -1.07 5.10
N LEU A 48 6.04 -1.00 5.60
CA LEU A 48 7.05 -2.04 5.42
C LEU A 48 6.61 -3.38 6.04
N ASN A 49 6.20 -3.36 7.30
CA ASN A 49 5.84 -4.59 8.00
C ASN A 49 4.50 -5.17 7.54
N PHE A 50 3.57 -4.32 7.09
CA PHE A 50 2.32 -4.75 6.47
C PHE A 50 2.57 -5.44 5.12
N ALA A 51 3.46 -4.90 4.29
CA ALA A 51 3.88 -5.54 3.04
C ALA A 51 4.54 -6.90 3.29
N LEU A 52 5.45 -6.99 4.28
CA LEU A 52 6.07 -8.26 4.69
C LEU A 52 5.04 -9.28 5.17
N ALA A 53 4.03 -8.84 5.93
CA ALA A 53 2.96 -9.70 6.40
C ALA A 53 2.09 -10.20 5.25
N LEU A 54 1.65 -9.34 4.31
CA LEU A 54 0.92 -9.73 3.10
C LEU A 54 1.73 -10.75 2.27
N LYS A 55 3.02 -10.48 2.08
CA LYS A 55 3.94 -11.40 1.39
C LYS A 55 4.04 -12.75 2.08
N SER A 56 4.04 -12.79 3.42
CA SER A 56 4.10 -14.03 4.19
C SER A 56 2.85 -14.90 4.02
N PHE A 57 1.74 -14.32 3.59
CA PHE A 57 0.50 -15.03 3.21
C PHE A 57 0.44 -15.39 1.71
N GLY A 58 1.53 -15.20 0.96
CA GLY A 58 1.64 -15.61 -0.44
C GLY A 58 1.30 -14.52 -1.45
N SER A 59 0.95 -13.31 -1.02
CA SER A 59 0.69 -12.19 -1.94
C SER A 59 1.98 -11.64 -2.55
N LYS A 60 1.91 -11.25 -3.81
CA LYS A 60 2.97 -10.53 -4.52
C LYS A 60 2.81 -9.03 -4.24
N VAL A 61 3.73 -8.46 -3.50
CA VAL A 61 3.65 -7.08 -3.00
C VAL A 61 4.87 -6.29 -3.43
N LEU A 62 4.67 -5.09 -3.97
CA LEU A 62 5.70 -4.11 -4.25
C LEU A 62 5.50 -2.88 -3.36
N ILE A 63 6.56 -2.38 -2.73
CA ILE A 63 6.54 -1.06 -2.07
C ILE A 63 7.14 -0.02 -3.03
N PHE A 64 6.46 1.11 -3.10
CA PHE A 64 6.96 2.30 -3.75
C PHE A 64 7.17 3.38 -2.68
N ASP A 65 8.43 3.74 -2.39
CA ASP A 65 8.72 4.82 -1.45
C ASP A 65 8.43 6.15 -2.12
N ALA A 66 7.28 6.72 -1.79
CA ALA A 66 6.75 7.95 -2.38
C ALA A 66 6.93 9.17 -1.44
N ASP A 67 7.79 9.07 -0.43
CA ASP A 67 8.14 10.22 0.43
C ASP A 67 9.23 11.06 -0.23
N ILE A 68 8.81 12.23 -0.76
CA ILE A 68 9.71 13.15 -1.46
C ILE A 68 10.58 13.87 -0.44
N GLY A 69 11.83 13.48 -0.37
CA GLY A 69 12.85 14.13 0.46
C GLY A 69 13.20 13.40 1.75
N MET A 70 12.39 12.47 2.22
CA MET A 70 12.68 11.63 3.38
C MET A 70 12.32 10.16 3.15
N ALA A 71 12.80 9.59 2.04
CA ALA A 71 12.70 8.16 1.78
C ALA A 71 13.28 7.37 2.96
N ASN A 72 12.53 6.41 3.48
CA ASN A 72 12.88 5.72 4.72
C ASN A 72 12.78 4.19 4.61
N ILE A 73 12.20 3.65 3.56
CA ILE A 73 11.97 2.20 3.42
C ILE A 73 13.30 1.43 3.35
N ASP A 74 14.26 1.93 2.58
CA ASP A 74 15.62 1.40 2.47
C ASP A 74 16.37 1.46 3.81
N VAL A 75 16.27 2.61 4.51
CA VAL A 75 16.88 2.82 5.83
C VAL A 75 16.32 1.85 6.86
N LEU A 76 14.99 1.64 6.88
CA LEU A 76 14.34 0.71 7.80
C LEU A 76 14.71 -0.76 7.55
N MET A 77 15.16 -1.09 6.35
CA MET A 77 15.63 -2.44 6.00
C MET A 77 17.17 -2.57 6.05
N GLY A 78 17.90 -1.48 6.26
CA GLY A 78 19.36 -1.48 6.22
C GLY A 78 19.94 -1.80 4.84
N VAL A 79 19.19 -1.47 3.77
CA VAL A 79 19.56 -1.72 2.39
C VAL A 79 20.02 -0.41 1.75
N ARG A 80 20.98 -0.49 0.83
CA ARG A 80 21.39 0.65 0.02
C ARG A 80 21.02 0.38 -1.43
N PRO A 81 19.94 0.99 -1.94
CA PRO A 81 19.52 0.79 -3.32
C PRO A 81 20.59 1.34 -4.28
N ARG A 82 20.86 0.60 -5.36
CA ARG A 82 21.80 1.03 -6.42
C ARG A 82 21.16 2.08 -7.30
N TYR A 83 19.90 1.89 -7.58
CA TYR A 83 19.11 2.75 -8.46
C TYR A 83 17.83 3.17 -7.74
N SER A 84 17.26 4.25 -8.23
CA SER A 84 16.01 4.81 -7.69
C SER A 84 15.12 5.25 -8.85
N LEU A 85 13.95 5.75 -8.52
CA LEU A 85 13.04 6.33 -9.49
C LEU A 85 13.71 7.39 -10.38
N TYR A 86 14.68 8.14 -9.88
CA TYR A 86 15.43 9.13 -10.66
C TYR A 86 16.05 8.53 -11.92
N HIS A 87 16.68 7.35 -11.82
CA HIS A 87 17.33 6.69 -12.96
C HIS A 87 16.33 6.22 -14.03
N LEU A 88 15.12 5.80 -13.59
CA LEU A 88 14.04 5.48 -14.51
C LEU A 88 13.56 6.73 -15.27
N LEU A 89 13.36 7.84 -14.54
CA LEU A 89 12.85 9.09 -15.12
C LEU A 89 13.84 9.74 -16.10
N LYS A 90 15.13 9.49 -15.91
CA LYS A 90 16.17 9.92 -16.85
C LYS A 90 16.38 8.96 -18.03
N GLY A 91 15.64 7.85 -18.07
CA GLY A 91 15.80 6.82 -19.11
C GLY A 91 17.14 6.06 -19.01
N GLU A 92 17.81 6.13 -17.86
CA GLU A 92 19.10 5.46 -17.62
C GLU A 92 18.90 3.97 -17.27
N ARG A 93 17.75 3.63 -16.71
CA ARG A 93 17.36 2.30 -16.27
C ARG A 93 15.87 2.04 -16.53
N ASP A 94 15.52 0.80 -16.79
CA ASP A 94 14.12 0.38 -16.83
C ASP A 94 13.59 0.06 -15.41
N ILE A 95 12.28 -0.17 -15.32
CA ILE A 95 11.61 -0.38 -14.03
C ILE A 95 12.10 -1.65 -13.35
N THR A 96 12.46 -2.70 -14.09
CA THR A 96 12.92 -3.98 -13.53
C THR A 96 14.32 -3.85 -12.93
N GLU A 97 15.15 -2.96 -13.47
CA GLU A 97 16.49 -2.69 -12.99
C GLU A 97 16.52 -1.85 -11.71
N ILE A 98 15.48 -1.03 -11.47
CA ILE A 98 15.38 -0.17 -10.26
C ILE A 98 14.65 -0.83 -9.11
N ILE A 99 14.04 -2.01 -9.31
CA ILE A 99 13.47 -2.80 -8.23
C ILE A 99 14.59 -3.46 -7.44
N GLU A 100 14.67 -3.11 -6.18
CA GLU A 100 15.60 -3.73 -5.22
C GLU A 100 14.86 -4.74 -4.34
N LEU A 101 15.59 -5.74 -3.85
CA LEU A 101 15.06 -6.72 -2.91
C LEU A 101 15.54 -6.40 -1.51
N GLY A 102 14.61 -6.08 -0.64
CA GLY A 102 14.87 -5.84 0.79
C GLY A 102 14.73 -7.09 1.65
N THR A 103 14.52 -6.88 2.94
CA THR A 103 14.32 -7.94 3.93
C THR A 103 13.24 -8.94 3.49
N GLY A 104 13.53 -10.23 3.64
CA GLY A 104 12.62 -11.30 3.22
C GLY A 104 12.35 -11.37 1.72
N GLY A 105 13.24 -10.78 0.89
CA GLY A 105 13.05 -10.72 -0.56
C GLY A 105 11.84 -9.87 -0.98
N LEU A 106 11.48 -8.85 -0.18
CA LEU A 106 10.40 -7.92 -0.51
C LEU A 106 10.89 -6.96 -1.58
N PRO A 107 10.26 -6.90 -2.77
CA PRO A 107 10.62 -5.94 -3.79
C PRO A 107 10.18 -4.52 -3.37
N PHE A 108 11.05 -3.55 -3.62
CA PHE A 108 10.74 -2.14 -3.40
C PHE A 108 11.42 -1.24 -4.43
N ILE A 109 10.85 -0.08 -4.68
CA ILE A 109 11.43 1.00 -5.47
C ILE A 109 11.74 2.15 -4.53
N ALA A 110 13.01 2.55 -4.49
CA ALA A 110 13.43 3.70 -3.72
C ALA A 110 13.03 5.00 -4.45
N GLY A 111 12.35 5.88 -3.74
CA GLY A 111 11.92 7.18 -4.27
C GLY A 111 13.08 8.15 -4.43
N GLY A 112 13.60 8.59 -3.32
CA GLY A 112 14.69 9.57 -3.29
C GLY A 112 14.34 10.91 -3.95
N SER A 113 15.36 11.67 -4.35
CA SER A 113 15.19 12.99 -4.98
C SER A 113 14.44 12.97 -6.32
N GLY A 114 14.41 11.84 -7.01
CA GLY A 114 13.69 11.67 -8.27
C GLY A 114 12.18 11.80 -8.18
N MET A 115 11.59 11.63 -7.00
CA MET A 115 10.15 11.78 -6.81
C MET A 115 9.64 13.20 -7.12
N ALA A 116 10.45 14.25 -6.85
CA ALA A 116 10.06 15.62 -7.18
C ALA A 116 9.97 15.83 -8.70
N ASP A 117 10.82 15.17 -9.48
CA ASP A 117 10.86 15.28 -10.94
C ASP A 117 9.61 14.70 -11.60
N LEU A 118 8.91 13.73 -10.97
CA LEU A 118 7.63 13.19 -11.46
C LEU A 118 6.57 14.28 -11.72
N PHE A 119 6.62 15.38 -10.98
CA PHE A 119 5.63 16.46 -11.09
C PHE A 119 5.96 17.49 -12.17
N THR A 120 7.14 17.37 -12.78
CA THR A 120 7.66 18.26 -13.83
C THR A 120 7.91 17.54 -15.14
N LEU A 121 7.57 16.24 -15.25
CA LEU A 121 7.78 15.44 -16.45
C LEU A 121 7.00 15.95 -17.66
N SER A 122 7.62 15.82 -18.83
CA SER A 122 6.92 15.99 -20.11
C SER A 122 5.85 14.89 -20.31
N GLU A 123 4.94 15.12 -21.24
CA GLU A 123 3.90 14.12 -21.56
C GLU A 123 4.50 12.80 -22.09
N GLN A 124 5.62 12.87 -22.79
CA GLN A 124 6.34 11.68 -23.28
C GLN A 124 6.95 10.87 -22.13
N ASP A 125 7.62 11.54 -21.18
CA ASP A 125 8.24 10.88 -20.03
C ASP A 125 7.18 10.26 -19.10
N LEU A 126 6.03 10.93 -18.96
CA LEU A 126 4.88 10.42 -18.21
C LEU A 126 4.29 9.16 -18.86
N ASN A 127 4.17 9.12 -20.19
CA ASN A 127 3.69 7.94 -20.91
C ASN A 127 4.70 6.79 -20.77
N TYR A 128 5.99 7.07 -20.85
CA TYR A 128 7.03 6.07 -20.62
C TYR A 128 6.94 5.51 -19.20
N PHE A 129 6.93 6.36 -18.18
CA PHE A 129 6.77 5.96 -16.79
C PHE A 129 5.52 5.10 -16.58
N THR A 130 4.39 5.51 -17.15
CA THR A 130 3.14 4.77 -17.07
C THR A 130 3.29 3.35 -17.61
N SER A 131 3.88 3.21 -18.81
CA SER A 131 4.09 1.90 -19.43
C SER A 131 4.98 0.98 -18.59
N GLN A 132 6.00 1.54 -17.96
CA GLN A 132 6.91 0.82 -17.08
C GLN A 132 6.20 0.31 -15.81
N ILE A 133 5.37 1.15 -15.18
CA ILE A 133 4.59 0.73 -14.00
C ILE A 133 3.50 -0.28 -14.37
N GLU A 134 2.87 -0.14 -15.54
CA GLU A 134 1.88 -1.12 -16.03
C GLU A 134 2.48 -2.52 -16.17
N GLN A 135 3.70 -2.62 -16.70
CA GLN A 135 4.40 -3.89 -16.87
C GLN A 135 4.53 -4.65 -15.55
N ILE A 136 4.91 -3.96 -14.45
CA ILE A 136 5.08 -4.59 -13.15
C ILE A 136 3.74 -4.88 -12.49
N SER A 137 2.74 -4.02 -12.68
CA SER A 137 1.45 -4.19 -12.04
C SER A 137 0.73 -5.48 -12.45
N GLU A 138 1.03 -6.03 -13.64
CA GLU A 138 0.48 -7.30 -14.08
C GLU A 138 1.00 -8.50 -13.28
N GLU A 139 2.14 -8.33 -12.60
CA GLU A 139 2.78 -9.38 -11.81
C GLU A 139 2.50 -9.28 -10.30
N MET A 140 1.92 -8.16 -9.83
CA MET A 140 1.70 -7.88 -8.43
C MET A 140 0.22 -8.03 -8.05
N ASP A 141 -0.04 -8.44 -6.80
CA ASP A 141 -1.36 -8.39 -6.18
C ASP A 141 -1.60 -7.01 -5.54
N PHE A 142 -0.55 -6.44 -4.93
CA PHE A 142 -0.60 -5.16 -4.24
C PHE A 142 0.61 -4.29 -4.58
N ILE A 143 0.36 -2.99 -4.81
CA ILE A 143 1.39 -1.95 -4.86
C ILE A 143 1.08 -0.96 -3.74
N LEU A 144 2.00 -0.84 -2.78
CA LEU A 144 1.88 0.03 -1.62
C LEU A 144 2.74 1.29 -1.82
N PHE A 145 2.10 2.46 -1.87
CA PHE A 145 2.81 3.73 -1.87
C PHE A 145 2.96 4.25 -0.45
N ASP A 146 4.19 4.31 0.05
CA ASP A 146 4.52 4.97 1.32
C ASP A 146 4.69 6.47 1.07
N THR A 147 3.67 7.28 1.31
CA THR A 147 3.65 8.70 0.97
C THR A 147 4.34 9.57 2.03
N GLY A 148 4.66 10.80 1.71
CA GLY A 148 5.01 11.80 2.71
C GLY A 148 3.89 12.06 3.72
N ALA A 149 4.21 12.63 4.88
CA ALA A 149 3.22 13.05 5.85
C ALA A 149 2.59 14.40 5.50
N GLY A 150 1.36 14.62 5.93
CA GLY A 150 0.66 15.88 5.76
C GLY A 150 -0.06 16.04 4.43
N LEU A 151 -0.26 17.31 4.04
CA LEU A 151 -1.13 17.73 2.95
C LEU A 151 -0.36 18.30 1.75
N SER A 152 0.84 17.78 1.48
CA SER A 152 1.59 18.24 0.30
C SER A 152 0.82 17.90 -0.99
N LYS A 153 1.03 18.68 -2.05
CA LYS A 153 0.39 18.46 -3.34
C LYS A 153 0.68 17.06 -3.88
N GLU A 154 1.87 16.58 -3.64
CA GLU A 154 2.37 15.28 -4.05
C GLU A 154 1.61 14.16 -3.31
N THR A 155 1.57 14.23 -1.97
CA THR A 155 0.81 13.29 -1.14
C THR A 155 -0.65 13.22 -1.59
N LEU A 156 -1.30 14.37 -1.79
CA LEU A 156 -2.69 14.43 -2.22
C LEU A 156 -2.91 13.79 -3.61
N LYS A 157 -1.98 13.97 -4.55
CA LYS A 157 -2.05 13.31 -5.87
C LYS A 157 -1.99 11.79 -5.76
N PHE A 158 -1.08 11.25 -4.94
CA PHE A 158 -0.99 9.80 -4.72
C PHE A 158 -2.27 9.26 -4.10
N ILE A 159 -2.80 9.91 -3.06
CA ILE A 159 -4.01 9.46 -2.38
C ILE A 159 -5.21 9.46 -3.33
N THR A 160 -5.40 10.55 -4.08
CA THR A 160 -6.58 10.69 -4.96
C THR A 160 -6.54 9.80 -6.20
N ALA A 161 -5.38 9.28 -6.57
CA ALA A 161 -5.21 8.36 -7.67
C ALA A 161 -5.34 6.88 -7.27
N ALA A 162 -5.09 6.54 -5.99
CA ALA A 162 -5.11 5.17 -5.49
C ALA A 162 -6.52 4.57 -5.41
N ASP A 163 -6.59 3.25 -5.35
CA ASP A 163 -7.84 2.52 -5.13
C ASP A 163 -8.30 2.67 -3.67
N GLU A 164 -7.34 2.82 -2.74
CA GLU A 164 -7.62 2.95 -1.31
C GLU A 164 -6.47 3.67 -0.59
N CYS A 165 -6.82 4.41 0.46
CA CYS A 165 -5.88 5.06 1.36
C CYS A 165 -6.01 4.49 2.78
N LEU A 166 -4.91 3.89 3.29
CA LEU A 166 -4.77 3.53 4.68
C LEU A 166 -4.23 4.75 5.45
N VAL A 167 -5.06 5.32 6.31
CA VAL A 167 -4.69 6.49 7.12
C VAL A 167 -4.16 6.03 8.45
N VAL A 168 -2.86 6.22 8.67
CA VAL A 168 -2.19 5.87 9.93
C VAL A 168 -2.24 7.07 10.87
N THR A 169 -2.73 6.85 12.08
CA THR A 169 -2.79 7.86 13.16
C THR A 169 -2.41 7.23 14.50
N THR A 170 -2.26 8.06 15.54
CA THR A 170 -1.96 7.65 16.92
C THR A 170 -3.00 8.24 17.88
N PRO A 171 -3.08 7.80 19.14
CA PRO A 171 -3.98 8.38 20.16
C PRO A 171 -3.71 9.85 20.49
N GLU A 172 -2.60 10.42 20.03
CA GLU A 172 -2.29 11.82 20.26
C GLU A 172 -3.37 12.74 19.65
N PRO A 173 -3.91 13.72 20.40
CA PRO A 173 -4.96 14.62 19.91
C PRO A 173 -4.62 15.34 18.61
N THR A 174 -3.38 15.78 18.45
CA THR A 174 -2.91 16.42 17.22
C THR A 174 -2.91 15.45 16.03
N SER A 175 -2.50 14.19 16.24
CA SER A 175 -2.50 13.17 15.19
C SER A 175 -3.91 12.84 14.72
N ILE A 176 -4.89 12.77 15.64
CA ILE A 176 -6.31 12.56 15.33
C ILE A 176 -6.84 13.71 14.47
N THR A 177 -6.56 14.96 14.87
CA THR A 177 -7.00 16.16 14.15
C THR A 177 -6.39 16.21 12.75
N ASP A 178 -5.10 15.93 12.63
CA ASP A 178 -4.39 15.95 11.35
C ASP A 178 -4.84 14.82 10.42
N ALA A 179 -5.15 13.65 10.96
CA ALA A 179 -5.74 12.54 10.18
C ALA A 179 -7.11 12.91 9.63
N TYR A 180 -7.98 13.54 10.44
CA TYR A 180 -9.26 14.03 9.96
C TYR A 180 -9.09 15.15 8.92
N ALA A 181 -8.15 16.08 9.11
CA ALA A 181 -7.87 17.13 8.16
C ALA A 181 -7.44 16.56 6.79
N LEU A 182 -6.59 15.52 6.79
CA LEU A 182 -6.19 14.81 5.58
C LEU A 182 -7.41 14.23 4.84
N ILE A 183 -8.25 13.48 5.56
CA ILE A 183 -9.46 12.87 5.00
C ILE A 183 -10.40 13.93 4.42
N LYS A 184 -10.64 15.02 5.17
CA LYS A 184 -11.50 16.13 4.74
C LYS A 184 -11.00 16.79 3.45
N VAL A 185 -9.70 17.07 3.36
CA VAL A 185 -9.10 17.71 2.17
C VAL A 185 -9.19 16.77 0.97
N VAL A 186 -8.83 15.50 1.14
CA VAL A 186 -8.91 14.52 0.06
C VAL A 186 -10.36 14.32 -0.40
N HIS A 187 -11.32 14.20 0.52
CA HIS A 187 -12.73 14.07 0.18
C HIS A 187 -13.26 15.28 -0.59
N GLY A 188 -12.77 16.49 -0.28
CA GLY A 188 -13.09 17.69 -1.04
C GLY A 188 -12.53 17.70 -2.46
N LEU A 189 -11.41 17.02 -2.70
CA LEU A 189 -10.77 16.88 -4.01
C LEU A 189 -11.34 15.71 -4.83
N GLU A 190 -11.60 14.58 -4.17
CA GLU A 190 -12.05 13.34 -4.79
C GLU A 190 -12.93 12.57 -3.81
N LYS A 191 -14.22 12.51 -4.11
CA LYS A 191 -15.22 11.89 -3.22
C LYS A 191 -15.16 10.36 -3.20
N ASP A 192 -14.61 9.74 -4.25
CA ASP A 192 -14.62 8.30 -4.43
C ASP A 192 -13.41 7.57 -3.83
N VAL A 193 -12.50 8.30 -3.12
CA VAL A 193 -11.37 7.69 -2.42
C VAL A 193 -11.88 6.87 -1.24
N ALA A 194 -11.56 5.59 -1.23
CA ALA A 194 -11.84 4.71 -0.10
C ALA A 194 -10.79 4.91 1.00
N PHE A 195 -11.25 5.12 2.23
CA PHE A 195 -10.36 5.24 3.40
C PHE A 195 -10.53 4.09 4.37
N ARG A 196 -9.43 3.68 5.01
CA ARG A 196 -9.45 2.87 6.23
C ARG A 196 -8.49 3.46 7.26
N LEU A 197 -8.93 3.40 8.53
CA LEU A 197 -8.08 3.84 9.64
C LEU A 197 -7.19 2.71 10.13
N VAL A 198 -5.96 3.08 10.47
CA VAL A 198 -5.01 2.24 11.22
C VAL A 198 -4.56 3.05 12.42
N ILE A 199 -4.87 2.55 13.62
CA ILE A 199 -4.52 3.24 14.86
C ILE A 199 -3.22 2.63 15.41
N ASN A 200 -2.14 3.39 15.35
CA ASN A 200 -0.82 2.94 15.78
C ASN A 200 -0.47 3.43 17.18
N ARG A 201 0.42 2.71 17.88
CA ARG A 201 0.91 3.04 19.22
C ARG A 201 -0.21 3.17 20.25
N VAL A 202 -1.08 2.19 20.30
CA VAL A 202 -2.14 2.14 21.31
C VAL A 202 -1.73 1.27 22.50
N ALA A 203 -2.24 1.61 23.68
CA ALA A 203 -2.11 0.77 24.86
C ALA A 203 -2.95 -0.52 24.77
N GLY A 204 -4.01 -0.50 23.92
CA GLY A 204 -4.88 -1.64 23.71
C GLY A 204 -6.11 -1.32 22.85
N GLU A 205 -6.95 -2.33 22.65
CA GLU A 205 -8.12 -2.26 21.77
C GLU A 205 -9.13 -1.16 22.18
N SER A 206 -9.35 -0.95 23.47
CA SER A 206 -10.27 0.08 23.96
C SER A 206 -9.85 1.47 23.55
N GLU A 207 -8.56 1.79 23.64
CA GLU A 207 -8.03 3.08 23.20
C GLU A 207 -8.10 3.23 21.68
N ALA A 208 -7.76 2.17 20.94
CA ALA A 208 -7.88 2.14 19.49
C ALA A 208 -9.32 2.45 19.04
N LYS A 209 -10.30 1.82 19.68
CA LYS A 209 -11.72 2.03 19.40
C LYS A 209 -12.14 3.48 19.68
N GLN A 210 -11.74 4.05 20.81
CA GLN A 210 -12.05 5.45 21.14
C GLN A 210 -11.50 6.44 20.11
N VAL A 211 -10.28 6.20 19.59
CA VAL A 211 -9.68 7.03 18.55
C VAL A 211 -10.44 6.88 17.23
N ALA A 212 -10.72 5.65 16.82
CA ALA A 212 -11.45 5.37 15.60
C ALA A 212 -12.87 5.97 15.63
N ASP A 213 -13.59 5.82 16.74
CA ASP A 213 -14.94 6.34 16.91
C ASP A 213 -14.97 7.88 16.82
N LYS A 214 -13.97 8.58 17.39
CA LYS A 214 -13.86 10.05 17.27
C LYS A 214 -13.73 10.50 15.82
N ILE A 215 -12.82 9.87 15.05
CA ILE A 215 -12.61 10.24 13.65
C ILE A 215 -13.86 9.90 12.82
N SER A 216 -14.42 8.71 13.01
CA SER A 216 -15.60 8.26 12.26
C SER A 216 -16.84 9.09 12.56
N LEU A 217 -17.03 9.49 13.81
CA LEU A 217 -18.15 10.36 14.21
C LEU A 217 -18.09 11.71 13.48
N VAL A 218 -16.92 12.36 13.51
CA VAL A 218 -16.71 13.67 12.86
C VAL A 218 -16.80 13.55 11.34
N ALA A 219 -16.25 12.50 10.75
CA ALA A 219 -16.37 12.22 9.32
C ALA A 219 -17.82 11.99 8.90
N LYS A 220 -18.59 11.23 9.70
CA LYS A 220 -20.02 11.02 9.44
C LYS A 220 -20.81 12.31 9.55
N GLN A 221 -20.56 13.11 10.58
CA GLN A 221 -21.30 14.35 10.83
C GLN A 221 -21.04 15.42 9.76
N PHE A 222 -19.79 15.61 9.30
CA PHE A 222 -19.39 16.74 8.45
C PHE A 222 -19.13 16.37 7.00
N LEU A 223 -18.87 15.08 6.68
CA LEU A 223 -18.55 14.62 5.34
C LEU A 223 -19.55 13.60 4.81
N ASP A 224 -20.50 13.16 5.65
CA ASP A 224 -21.42 12.04 5.40
C ASP A 224 -20.70 10.76 4.96
N MET A 225 -19.53 10.51 5.56
CA MET A 225 -18.66 9.37 5.25
C MET A 225 -18.61 8.39 6.41
N ASP A 226 -18.72 7.10 6.07
CA ASP A 226 -18.38 6.01 6.97
C ASP A 226 -16.94 5.55 6.68
N ILE A 227 -16.05 5.67 7.68
CA ILE A 227 -14.64 5.29 7.55
C ILE A 227 -14.39 4.05 8.38
N PRO A 228 -14.24 2.88 7.73
CA PRO A 228 -13.96 1.64 8.44
C PRO A 228 -12.56 1.65 9.04
N THR A 229 -12.42 1.02 10.19
CA THR A 229 -11.13 0.77 10.84
C THR A 229 -10.59 -0.60 10.45
N LEU A 230 -9.40 -0.63 9.87
CA LEU A 230 -8.70 -1.89 9.60
C LEU A 230 -8.33 -2.57 10.91
N GLY A 231 -7.75 -1.81 11.84
CA GLY A 231 -7.41 -2.24 13.19
C GLY A 231 -6.33 -1.35 13.80
N TYR A 232 -5.52 -1.94 14.69
CA TYR A 232 -4.53 -1.19 15.47
C TYR A 232 -3.21 -1.93 15.60
N LEU A 233 -2.17 -1.19 16.01
CA LEU A 233 -0.89 -1.73 16.46
C LEU A 233 -0.60 -1.24 17.87
N SER A 234 -0.16 -2.16 18.72
CA SER A 234 0.25 -1.88 20.10
C SER A 234 1.47 -0.98 20.14
N ASP A 235 1.55 -0.10 21.14
CA ASP A 235 2.78 0.59 21.48
C ASP A 235 3.79 -0.42 22.05
N ASP A 236 4.86 -0.65 21.29
CA ASP A 236 5.79 -1.75 21.54
C ASP A 236 7.24 -1.27 21.43
N ALA A 237 7.99 -1.38 22.51
CA ALA A 237 9.40 -0.98 22.57
C ALA A 237 10.29 -1.74 21.56
N HIS A 238 9.91 -2.95 21.14
CA HIS A 238 10.64 -3.71 20.13
C HIS A 238 10.64 -3.02 18.77
N VAL A 239 9.62 -2.22 18.45
CA VAL A 239 9.58 -1.44 17.19
C VAL A 239 10.77 -0.47 17.16
N MET A 240 10.99 0.30 18.24
CA MET A 240 12.12 1.23 18.33
C MET A 240 13.48 0.50 18.29
N GLN A 241 13.57 -0.67 18.94
CA GLN A 241 14.79 -1.50 18.91
C GLN A 241 15.08 -2.01 17.48
N ALA A 242 14.05 -2.41 16.74
CA ALA A 242 14.15 -2.87 15.37
C ALA A 242 14.61 -1.74 14.43
N VAL A 243 14.03 -0.54 14.58
CA VAL A 243 14.44 0.66 13.83
C VAL A 243 15.93 0.96 14.03
N LYS A 244 16.42 0.92 15.28
CA LYS A 244 17.86 1.13 15.56
C LYS A 244 18.76 0.07 14.95
N LYS A 245 18.25 -1.15 14.75
CA LYS A 245 18.97 -2.24 14.07
C LYS A 245 18.83 -2.20 12.56
N GLN A 246 17.99 -1.32 12.03
CA GLN A 246 17.64 -1.26 10.60
C GLN A 246 17.11 -2.62 10.09
N ILE A 247 16.26 -3.27 10.88
CA ILE A 247 15.60 -4.53 10.55
C ILE A 247 14.10 -4.35 10.83
N PRO A 248 13.20 -4.72 9.89
CA PRO A 248 11.77 -4.66 10.15
C PRO A 248 11.39 -5.38 11.44
N PHE A 249 10.49 -4.81 12.27
CA PHE A 249 10.20 -5.38 13.59
C PHE A 249 9.57 -6.77 13.50
N SER A 250 8.80 -7.05 12.46
CA SER A 250 8.21 -8.38 12.23
C SER A 250 9.26 -9.45 11.91
N ALA A 251 10.42 -9.07 11.39
CA ALA A 251 11.55 -9.96 11.15
C ALA A 251 12.48 -10.04 12.39
N ALA A 252 12.77 -8.90 13.02
CA ALA A 252 13.66 -8.84 14.17
C ALA A 252 13.04 -9.47 15.44
N PHE A 253 11.73 -9.31 15.64
CA PHE A 253 10.99 -9.74 16.82
C PHE A 253 9.63 -10.33 16.46
N PRO A 254 9.58 -11.50 15.77
CA PRO A 254 8.33 -12.04 15.19
C PRO A 254 7.26 -12.39 16.23
N GLY A 255 7.63 -12.55 17.50
CA GLY A 255 6.72 -12.82 18.61
C GLY A 255 6.26 -11.59 19.38
N CYS A 256 6.73 -10.39 19.08
CA CYS A 256 6.34 -9.18 19.80
C CYS A 256 4.87 -8.78 19.52
N PRO A 257 4.22 -7.99 20.40
CA PRO A 257 2.85 -7.54 20.22
C PRO A 257 2.62 -6.89 18.86
N ALA A 258 3.42 -5.92 18.45
CA ALA A 258 3.30 -5.23 17.18
C ALA A 258 3.42 -6.19 15.97
N ALA A 259 4.26 -7.24 16.05
CA ALA A 259 4.39 -8.24 14.99
C ALA A 259 3.15 -9.15 14.88
N ARG A 260 2.51 -9.46 15.99
CA ARG A 260 1.22 -10.18 15.98
C ARG A 260 0.10 -9.31 15.42
N ASP A 261 0.05 -8.05 15.83
CA ASP A 261 -0.97 -7.11 15.36
C ASP A 261 -0.87 -6.89 13.85
N ILE A 262 0.33 -6.61 13.31
CA ILE A 262 0.50 -6.39 11.87
C ILE A 262 0.11 -7.63 11.04
N ARG A 263 0.40 -8.83 11.55
CA ARG A 263 0.00 -10.08 10.91
C ARG A 263 -1.53 -10.25 10.90
N SER A 264 -2.18 -9.92 12.02
CA SER A 264 -3.65 -9.92 12.13
C SER A 264 -4.29 -8.91 11.18
N LEU A 265 -3.71 -7.70 11.08
CA LEU A 265 -4.17 -6.67 10.14
C LEU A 265 -4.06 -7.13 8.68
N ALA A 266 -2.95 -7.75 8.31
CA ALA A 266 -2.74 -8.25 6.95
C ALA A 266 -3.74 -9.38 6.62
N MET A 267 -3.97 -10.31 7.53
CA MET A 267 -4.97 -11.37 7.37
C MET A 267 -6.37 -10.78 7.19
N LYS A 268 -6.77 -9.88 8.09
CA LYS A 268 -8.06 -9.19 8.00
C LYS A 268 -8.21 -8.42 6.68
N TYR A 269 -7.14 -7.77 6.23
CA TYR A 269 -7.16 -7.01 4.98
C TYR A 269 -7.39 -7.88 3.75
N MET A 270 -6.82 -9.06 3.71
CA MET A 270 -7.00 -10.03 2.62
C MET A 270 -8.44 -10.56 2.55
N ASP A 271 -9.10 -10.72 3.70
CA ASP A 271 -10.49 -11.20 3.78
C ASP A 271 -11.53 -10.12 3.49
N VAL A 272 -11.14 -8.84 3.51
CA VAL A 272 -12.07 -7.74 3.27
C VAL A 272 -12.43 -7.65 1.79
N PRO A 273 -13.74 -7.60 1.43
CA PRO A 273 -14.17 -7.36 0.07
C PRO A 273 -13.53 -6.10 -0.50
N GLN A 274 -13.02 -6.20 -1.71
CA GLN A 274 -12.49 -5.04 -2.42
C GLN A 274 -13.59 -3.99 -2.56
N LEU A 275 -13.33 -2.79 -2.08
CA LEU A 275 -14.19 -1.65 -2.34
C LEU A 275 -14.10 -1.37 -3.85
N LYS A 276 -15.16 -1.69 -4.59
CA LYS A 276 -15.19 -1.46 -6.04
C LYS A 276 -15.12 0.05 -6.27
N SER A 277 -14.05 0.52 -6.90
CA SER A 277 -14.06 1.83 -7.53
C SER A 277 -15.19 1.84 -8.57
N LYS A 278 -15.98 2.89 -8.59
CA LYS A 278 -17.05 3.06 -9.60
C LYS A 278 -16.50 3.28 -11.00
N ASP A 279 -15.21 3.56 -11.12
CA ASP A 279 -14.54 3.78 -12.39
C ASP A 279 -14.27 2.46 -13.12
N THR A 280 -14.46 2.48 -14.43
CA THR A 280 -14.18 1.37 -15.36
C THR A 280 -12.69 1.04 -15.46
N LEU A 281 -11.82 1.95 -15.05
CA LEU A 281 -10.36 1.80 -15.01
C LEU A 281 -9.95 1.60 -13.54
N SER A 282 -9.63 0.36 -13.17
CA SER A 282 -9.10 0.00 -11.84
C SER A 282 -7.61 -0.33 -11.91
N GLY A 283 -6.95 -0.36 -10.75
CA GLY A 283 -5.54 -0.66 -10.64
C GLY A 283 -4.65 0.42 -11.23
N ILE A 284 -3.47 0.05 -11.71
CA ILE A 284 -2.45 1.02 -12.14
C ILE A 284 -2.90 1.91 -13.30
N LYS A 285 -3.70 1.39 -14.23
CA LYS A 285 -4.24 2.20 -15.35
C LYS A 285 -5.16 3.30 -14.84
N GLY A 286 -6.05 2.97 -13.93
CA GLY A 286 -6.91 3.95 -13.26
C GLY A 286 -6.11 4.95 -12.45
N PHE A 287 -5.12 4.47 -11.69
CA PHE A 287 -4.20 5.30 -10.91
C PHE A 287 -3.47 6.30 -11.81
N MET A 288 -2.80 5.83 -12.87
CA MET A 288 -2.04 6.70 -13.77
C MET A 288 -2.93 7.69 -14.49
N HIS A 289 -4.11 7.27 -14.96
CA HIS A 289 -5.06 8.18 -15.58
C HIS A 289 -5.52 9.30 -14.65
N LYS A 290 -5.87 8.98 -13.41
CA LYS A 290 -6.26 9.98 -12.39
C LYS A 290 -5.09 10.88 -12.03
N TRP A 291 -3.90 10.30 -11.89
CA TRP A 291 -2.68 11.01 -11.54
C TRP A 291 -2.27 12.03 -12.63
N LEU A 292 -2.34 11.63 -13.90
CA LEU A 292 -2.04 12.48 -15.06
C LEU A 292 -3.08 13.59 -15.28
N LYS A 293 -4.38 13.29 -15.14
CA LYS A 293 -5.46 14.27 -15.33
C LYS A 293 -5.34 15.46 -14.38
N ARG A 294 -4.65 15.32 -13.26
CA ARG A 294 -4.42 16.35 -12.25
C ARG A 294 -3.02 16.98 -12.31
N ALA A 295 -2.20 16.57 -13.27
CA ALA A 295 -0.92 17.22 -13.55
C ALA A 295 -1.09 18.52 -14.38
N LYS A 296 -2.26 18.72 -14.96
CA LYS A 296 -2.69 19.98 -15.62
C LYS A 296 -3.47 20.85 -14.63
#